data_c8ce327c73af392aead8e522cde0a07a
#
_entry.id   c8ce327c73af392aead8e522cde0a07a
#
_cell.length_a   1.000
_cell.length_b   1.000
_cell.length_c   1.000
_cell.angle_alpha   90.00
_cell.angle_beta   90.00
_cell.angle_gamma   90.00
#
_symmetry.space_group_name_H-M   'P 1'
#
loop_
_entity.id
_entity.type
_entity.pdbx_description
1 polymer ?
#
loop_
_entity_poly.entity_id
_entity_poly.type
_entity_poly.pdbx_seq_one_letter_code
_entity_poly.pdbx_strand_id
1 'polypeptide(L)'
;MTTFIIVDAQSVKNTDSAEEKGYDAGKKVSGIKRHIAVDTQGLPHAVAVTTADVTDRNGALAAMDRCKPNLVSVESVLVDGGYMGQPFADAVMEQLMATVQVVKRNELHTFVVLPKRWIVERCFGWLEKCRRLWKNCERKLNTSLQFVHLAFLVLLLRRS
;
A
#
# COMPACT_ATOMS: atom_id res chain seq x y z
N MET A 1 12.53 -15.78 -3.35
CA MET A 1 12.85 -14.37 -3.13
C MET A 1 12.00 -13.51 -4.04
N THR A 2 11.39 -12.46 -3.50
CA THR A 2 10.47 -11.61 -4.28
C THR A 2 11.25 -10.57 -5.09
N THR A 3 11.12 -10.62 -6.40
CA THR A 3 11.77 -9.67 -7.34
C THR A 3 10.81 -8.61 -7.85
N PHE A 4 9.51 -8.80 -7.65
CA PHE A 4 8.45 -7.94 -8.17
C PHE A 4 7.42 -7.64 -7.08
N ILE A 5 7.12 -6.37 -6.86
CA ILE A 5 6.10 -5.92 -5.92
C ILE A 5 5.09 -5.00 -6.58
N ILE A 6 3.89 -4.99 -6.02
CA ILE A 6 2.78 -4.13 -6.41
C ILE A 6 2.49 -3.21 -5.24
N VAL A 7 2.46 -1.90 -5.50
CA VAL A 7 2.29 -0.88 -4.47
C VAL A 7 1.00 -0.11 -4.71
N ASP A 8 0.24 0.09 -3.65
CA ASP A 8 -0.97 0.91 -3.66
C ASP A 8 -1.29 1.43 -2.26
N ALA A 9 -2.24 2.36 -2.19
CA ALA A 9 -2.68 2.99 -0.94
C ALA A 9 -4.20 3.05 -0.84
N GLN A 10 -4.70 2.88 0.39
CA GLN A 10 -6.11 2.99 0.73
C GLN A 10 -6.32 4.05 1.79
N SER A 11 -7.20 5.01 1.53
CA SER A 11 -7.65 5.98 2.54
C SER A 11 -8.81 5.41 3.33
N VAL A 12 -8.76 5.54 4.65
CA VAL A 12 -9.72 4.95 5.60
C VAL A 12 -10.20 6.03 6.56
N LYS A 13 -11.52 6.10 6.74
CA LYS A 13 -12.13 7.05 7.68
C LYS A 13 -11.80 6.72 9.12
N ASN A 14 -11.56 7.76 9.91
CA ASN A 14 -11.47 7.65 11.36
C ASN A 14 -12.86 7.54 11.99
N THR A 15 -12.94 6.82 13.11
CA THR A 15 -14.01 6.94 14.10
C THR A 15 -13.68 8.05 15.11
N ASP A 16 -14.63 8.38 15.99
CA ASP A 16 -14.46 9.42 17.01
C ASP A 16 -13.35 9.08 18.03
N SER A 17 -13.02 7.81 18.19
CA SER A 17 -11.96 7.34 19.08
C SER A 17 -10.55 7.56 18.53
N ALA A 18 -10.40 7.82 17.23
CA ALA A 18 -9.11 8.01 16.58
C ALA A 18 -8.62 9.46 16.74
N GLU A 19 -7.37 9.63 17.15
CA GLU A 19 -6.79 10.95 17.40
C GLU A 19 -6.04 11.52 16.21
N GLU A 20 -5.21 10.72 15.57
CA GLU A 20 -4.39 11.17 14.43
C GLU A 20 -5.18 11.03 13.12
N LYS A 21 -5.33 12.13 12.42
CA LYS A 21 -6.04 12.18 11.14
C LYS A 21 -5.49 13.25 10.21
N GLY A 22 -5.67 13.04 8.92
CA GLY A 22 -5.49 14.02 7.86
C GLY A 22 -6.66 13.95 6.88
N TYR A 23 -6.67 14.83 5.90
CA TYR A 23 -7.71 14.87 4.88
C TYR A 23 -7.14 14.54 3.50
N ASP A 24 -7.64 13.49 2.88
CA ASP A 24 -7.36 13.15 1.49
C ASP A 24 -8.38 13.89 0.61
N ALA A 25 -7.96 14.97 -0.02
CA ALA A 25 -8.82 15.80 -0.86
C ALA A 25 -9.28 15.05 -2.15
N GLY A 26 -8.44 14.18 -2.68
CA GLY A 26 -8.76 13.41 -3.88
C GLY A 26 -9.84 12.36 -3.66
N LYS A 27 -9.81 11.68 -2.53
CA LYS A 27 -10.79 10.65 -2.14
C LYS A 27 -11.87 11.17 -1.20
N LYS A 28 -11.75 12.41 -0.73
CA LYS A 28 -12.67 13.05 0.24
C LYS A 28 -12.81 12.24 1.53
N VAL A 29 -11.69 11.76 2.06
CA VAL A 29 -11.63 10.94 3.27
C VAL A 29 -10.86 11.68 4.37
N SER A 30 -11.47 11.81 5.54
CA SER A 30 -10.81 12.28 6.76
C SER A 30 -10.43 11.08 7.62
N GLY A 31 -9.13 10.84 7.78
CA GLY A 31 -8.64 9.70 8.52
C GLY A 31 -7.18 9.39 8.27
N ILE A 32 -6.91 8.13 8.02
CA ILE A 32 -5.58 7.59 7.77
C ILE A 32 -5.45 7.02 6.36
N LYS A 33 -4.23 6.74 5.96
CA LYS A 33 -3.92 6.05 4.71
C LYS A 33 -3.03 4.84 4.99
N ARG A 34 -3.39 3.71 4.43
CA ARG A 34 -2.61 2.47 4.46
C ARG A 34 -1.87 2.32 3.16
N HIS A 35 -0.55 2.17 3.25
CA HIS A 35 0.33 1.94 2.11
C HIS A 35 0.85 0.51 2.19
N ILE A 36 0.66 -0.28 1.15
CA ILE A 36 1.10 -1.67 1.11
C ILE A 36 1.92 -1.96 -0.15
N ALA A 37 2.88 -2.83 -0.01
CA ALA A 37 3.61 -3.43 -1.10
C ALA A 37 3.48 -4.95 -0.98
N VAL A 38 2.89 -5.58 -1.97
CA VAL A 38 2.64 -7.03 -1.99
C VAL A 38 3.31 -7.68 -3.20
N ASP A 39 3.61 -8.96 -3.11
CA ASP A 39 4.09 -9.73 -4.25
C ASP A 39 2.94 -10.24 -5.12
N THR A 40 3.26 -11.03 -6.12
CA THR A 40 2.28 -11.61 -7.06
C THR A 40 1.32 -12.62 -6.43
N GLN A 41 1.62 -13.09 -5.24
CA GLN A 41 0.74 -13.96 -4.45
C GLN A 41 -0.13 -13.18 -3.44
N GLY A 42 0.10 -11.88 -3.31
CA GLY A 42 -0.57 -11.02 -2.35
C GLY A 42 0.04 -11.08 -0.95
N LEU A 43 1.28 -11.54 -0.83
CA LEU A 43 2.00 -11.52 0.44
C LEU A 43 2.58 -10.13 0.69
N PRO A 44 2.37 -9.54 1.87
CA PRO A 44 2.90 -8.20 2.17
C PRO A 44 4.40 -8.25 2.46
N HIS A 45 5.14 -7.34 1.83
CA HIS A 45 6.57 -7.13 2.04
C HIS A 45 6.88 -5.78 2.68
N ALA A 46 6.00 -4.80 2.52
CA ALA A 46 6.08 -3.51 3.19
C ALA A 46 4.68 -2.99 3.50
N VAL A 47 4.53 -2.39 4.68
CA VAL A 47 3.31 -1.75 5.14
C VAL A 47 3.67 -0.47 5.90
N ALA A 48 2.96 0.61 5.63
CA ALA A 48 2.99 1.83 6.44
C ALA A 48 1.59 2.40 6.64
N VAL A 49 1.39 3.10 7.72
CA VAL A 49 0.17 3.86 8.01
C VAL A 49 0.55 5.31 8.25
N THR A 50 -0.10 6.21 7.53
CA THR A 50 0.08 7.66 7.63
C THR A 50 -1.25 8.35 7.86
N THR A 51 -1.23 9.63 8.18
CA THR A 51 -2.43 10.45 8.05
C THR A 51 -2.83 10.57 6.57
N ALA A 52 -4.12 10.75 6.29
CA ALA A 52 -4.65 10.67 4.92
C ALA A 52 -4.19 11.81 3.99
N ASP A 53 -3.64 12.89 4.52
CA ASP A 53 -3.06 14.02 3.78
C ASP A 53 -1.69 13.69 3.15
N VAL A 54 -1.01 12.66 3.64
CA VAL A 54 0.25 12.20 3.04
C VAL A 54 -0.04 11.61 1.65
N THR A 55 0.73 12.03 0.64
CA THR A 55 0.55 11.54 -0.72
C THR A 55 0.84 10.05 -0.84
N ASP A 56 0.22 9.38 -1.78
CA ASP A 56 0.45 7.94 -2.04
C ASP A 56 1.94 7.67 -2.32
N ARG A 57 2.61 8.57 -3.05
CA ARG A 57 4.05 8.49 -3.35
C ARG A 57 4.91 8.56 -2.09
N ASN A 58 4.70 9.56 -1.25
CA ASN A 58 5.48 9.73 -0.02
C ASN A 58 5.23 8.60 0.97
N GLY A 59 4.00 8.13 1.09
CA GLY A 59 3.66 7.00 1.93
C GLY A 59 4.28 5.69 1.43
N ALA A 60 4.31 5.47 0.12
CA ALA A 60 4.98 4.31 -0.47
C ALA A 60 6.48 4.32 -0.19
N LEU A 61 7.14 5.47 -0.36
CA LEU A 61 8.57 5.63 -0.06
C LEU A 61 8.87 5.40 1.42
N ALA A 62 8.01 5.89 2.32
CA ALA A 62 8.14 5.64 3.75
C ALA A 62 7.98 4.14 4.10
N ALA A 63 7.05 3.44 3.47
CA ALA A 63 6.86 2.00 3.64
C ALA A 63 8.09 1.22 3.16
N MET A 64 8.64 1.57 2.00
CA MET A 64 9.82 0.94 1.43
C MET A 64 11.06 1.17 2.30
N ASP A 65 11.28 2.39 2.78
CA ASP A 65 12.39 2.72 3.66
C ASP A 65 12.33 1.92 4.96
N ARG A 66 11.18 1.91 5.60
CA ARG A 66 10.94 1.15 6.83
C ARG A 66 11.19 -0.35 6.69
N CYS A 67 10.81 -0.92 5.55
CA CYS A 67 10.85 -2.36 5.29
C CYS A 67 11.98 -2.77 4.32
N LYS A 68 12.95 -1.91 4.11
CA LYS A 68 14.07 -2.11 3.18
C LYS A 68 14.75 -3.49 3.29
N PRO A 69 14.98 -4.06 4.48
CA PRO A 69 15.57 -5.40 4.58
C PRO A 69 14.75 -6.51 3.90
N ASN A 70 13.43 -6.34 3.81
CA ASN A 70 12.53 -7.31 3.17
C ASN A 70 12.47 -7.14 1.64
N LEU A 71 13.04 -6.06 1.12
CA LEU A 71 12.92 -5.63 -0.28
C LEU A 71 14.23 -5.72 -1.06
N VAL A 72 15.27 -6.32 -0.48
CA VAL A 72 16.64 -6.37 -1.05
C VAL A 72 16.68 -7.01 -2.45
N SER A 73 15.78 -7.94 -2.73
CA SER A 73 15.75 -8.66 -4.02
C SER A 73 14.77 -8.08 -5.02
N VAL A 74 14.08 -6.97 -4.67
CA VAL A 74 13.09 -6.34 -5.54
C VAL A 74 13.79 -5.62 -6.69
N GLU A 75 13.43 -5.97 -7.91
CA GLU A 75 13.95 -5.39 -9.14
C GLU A 75 12.91 -4.50 -9.84
N SER A 76 11.62 -4.73 -9.57
CA SER A 76 10.53 -4.03 -10.25
C SER A 76 9.38 -3.72 -9.29
N VAL A 77 8.87 -2.48 -9.39
CA VAL A 77 7.76 -1.95 -8.60
C VAL A 77 6.64 -1.54 -9.53
N LEU A 78 5.49 -2.22 -9.47
CA LEU A 78 4.29 -1.90 -10.22
C LEU A 78 3.42 -0.93 -9.44
N VAL A 79 3.01 0.16 -10.09
CA VAL A 79 2.18 1.22 -9.52
C VAL A 79 1.13 1.69 -10.51
N ASP A 80 0.10 2.40 -10.03
CA ASP A 80 -0.87 3.07 -10.89
C ASP A 80 -0.42 4.48 -11.33
N GLY A 81 -1.28 5.15 -12.12
CA GLY A 81 -1.00 6.49 -12.64
C GLY A 81 -0.82 7.57 -11.57
N GLY A 82 -1.30 7.35 -10.34
CA GLY A 82 -1.13 8.27 -9.23
C GLY A 82 0.32 8.38 -8.73
N TYR A 83 1.16 7.42 -9.10
CA TYR A 83 2.59 7.38 -8.75
C TYR A 83 3.49 7.85 -9.90
N MET A 84 2.92 8.37 -10.99
CA MET A 84 3.70 8.88 -12.12
C MET A 84 4.64 10.02 -11.69
N GLY A 85 5.79 10.04 -12.32
CA GLY A 85 6.76 11.13 -12.21
C GLY A 85 8.18 10.65 -11.95
N GLN A 86 9.13 11.36 -12.54
CA GLN A 86 10.55 11.05 -12.42
C GLN A 86 11.05 11.09 -10.97
N PRO A 87 10.61 12.05 -10.10
CA PRO A 87 11.07 12.08 -8.71
C PRO A 87 10.75 10.81 -7.94
N PHE A 88 9.58 10.20 -8.14
CA PHE A 88 9.23 8.94 -7.49
C PHE A 88 10.08 7.79 -8.02
N ALA A 89 10.25 7.68 -9.33
CA ALA A 89 11.08 6.65 -9.96
C ALA A 89 12.54 6.73 -9.50
N ASP A 90 13.09 7.94 -9.40
CA ASP A 90 14.45 8.17 -8.92
C ASP A 90 14.60 7.79 -7.44
N ALA A 91 13.63 8.12 -6.60
CA ALA A 91 13.65 7.75 -5.19
C ALA A 91 13.57 6.24 -4.99
N VAL A 92 12.75 5.52 -5.77
CA VAL A 92 12.69 4.05 -5.73
C VAL A 92 14.01 3.43 -6.18
N MET A 93 14.62 3.97 -7.23
CA MET A 93 15.93 3.52 -7.70
C MET A 93 17.01 3.74 -6.62
N GLU A 94 17.00 4.87 -5.95
CA GLU A 94 17.94 5.18 -4.87
C GLU A 94 17.76 4.26 -3.65
N GLN A 95 16.51 4.00 -3.27
CA GLN A 95 16.21 3.18 -2.08
C GLN A 95 16.38 1.69 -2.30
N LEU A 96 15.94 1.17 -3.44
CA LEU A 96 15.81 -0.27 -3.70
C LEU A 96 16.64 -0.77 -4.88
N MET A 97 17.22 0.10 -5.69
CA MET A 97 17.81 -0.24 -6.99
C MET A 97 16.81 -0.91 -7.95
N ALA A 98 15.54 -0.58 -7.81
CA ALA A 98 14.44 -1.15 -8.58
C ALA A 98 13.85 -0.15 -9.58
N THR A 99 13.30 -0.66 -10.67
CA THR A 99 12.60 0.14 -11.69
C THR A 99 11.12 0.26 -11.37
N VAL A 100 10.52 1.40 -11.68
CA VAL A 100 9.08 1.63 -11.52
C VAL A 100 8.37 1.37 -12.85
N GLN A 101 7.32 0.55 -12.80
CA GLN A 101 6.40 0.29 -13.91
C GLN A 101 5.05 0.92 -13.59
N VAL A 102 4.62 1.89 -14.40
CA VAL A 102 3.33 2.57 -14.22
C VAL A 102 2.29 1.99 -15.15
N VAL A 103 1.15 1.54 -14.59
CA VAL A 103 0.00 1.09 -15.36
C VAL A 103 -0.94 2.26 -15.59
N LYS A 104 -1.14 2.67 -16.83
CA LYS A 104 -2.04 3.77 -17.21
C LYS A 104 -3.47 3.25 -17.43
N ARG A 105 -4.46 4.04 -17.00
CA ARG A 105 -5.90 3.71 -17.15
C ARG A 105 -6.34 3.46 -18.59
N ASN A 106 -5.71 4.13 -19.57
CA ASN A 106 -6.04 4.02 -20.99
C ASN A 106 -5.61 2.67 -21.61
N GLU A 107 -4.74 1.92 -20.95
CA GLU A 107 -4.35 0.58 -21.38
C GLU A 107 -5.40 -0.49 -20.99
N LEU A 108 -6.42 -0.09 -20.22
CA LEU A 108 -7.55 -0.95 -19.83
C LEU A 108 -8.49 -1.32 -21.01
N HIS A 109 -8.39 -0.64 -22.15
CA HIS A 109 -9.22 -0.91 -23.33
C HIS A 109 -8.59 -1.89 -24.33
N THR A 110 -7.32 -2.18 -24.21
CA THR A 110 -6.67 -3.29 -24.90
C THR A 110 -6.65 -4.48 -23.96
N PHE A 111 -7.11 -5.62 -24.44
CA PHE A 111 -7.09 -6.90 -23.72
C PHE A 111 -5.64 -7.41 -23.55
N VAL A 112 -4.78 -6.56 -23.03
CA VAL A 112 -3.51 -6.94 -22.47
C VAL A 112 -3.83 -7.35 -21.04
N VAL A 113 -3.50 -8.58 -20.71
CA VAL A 113 -3.52 -9.07 -19.33
C VAL A 113 -2.85 -8.00 -18.46
N LEU A 114 -3.64 -7.09 -17.89
CA LEU A 114 -3.19 -6.17 -16.85
C LEU A 114 -3.05 -7.02 -15.59
N PRO A 115 -1.86 -7.58 -15.45
CA PRO A 115 -1.78 -8.65 -14.54
C PRO A 115 -1.52 -8.03 -13.23
N LYS A 116 -2.07 -8.29 -12.20
CA LYS A 116 -1.50 -8.15 -10.87
C LYS A 116 -1.95 -6.94 -10.05
N ARG A 117 -2.49 -5.85 -10.65
CA ARG A 117 -3.03 -4.75 -9.83
C ARG A 117 -4.22 -5.20 -8.97
N TRP A 118 -5.07 -6.08 -9.50
CA TRP A 118 -6.17 -6.67 -8.76
C TRP A 118 -5.72 -7.41 -7.49
N ILE A 119 -4.45 -7.81 -7.41
CA ILE A 119 -3.90 -8.51 -6.24
C ILE A 119 -3.85 -7.56 -5.04
N VAL A 120 -3.33 -6.35 -5.22
CA VAL A 120 -3.27 -5.35 -4.14
C VAL A 120 -4.68 -4.87 -3.77
N GLU A 121 -5.56 -4.69 -4.74
CA GLU A 121 -6.97 -4.36 -4.49
C GLU A 121 -7.67 -5.46 -3.67
N ARG A 122 -7.41 -6.71 -3.98
CA ARG A 122 -7.89 -7.86 -3.20
C ARG A 122 -7.36 -7.85 -1.77
N CYS A 123 -6.10 -7.49 -1.56
CA CYS A 123 -5.52 -7.36 -0.22
C CYS A 123 -6.25 -6.30 0.61
N PHE A 124 -6.55 -5.15 0.05
CA PHE A 124 -7.37 -4.13 0.72
C PHE A 124 -8.78 -4.63 1.02
N GLY A 125 -9.41 -5.36 0.08
CA GLY A 125 -10.72 -5.97 0.30
C GLY A 125 -10.72 -6.96 1.48
N TRP A 126 -9.64 -7.70 1.67
CA TRP A 126 -9.48 -8.58 2.84
C TRP A 126 -9.33 -7.80 4.14
N LEU A 127 -8.54 -6.72 4.13
CA LEU A 127 -8.39 -5.85 5.30
C LEU A 127 -9.71 -5.22 5.72
N GLU A 128 -10.52 -4.78 4.76
CA GLU A 128 -11.86 -4.21 5.03
C GLU A 128 -12.83 -5.21 5.67
N LYS A 129 -12.70 -6.49 5.38
CA LYS A 129 -13.50 -7.55 6.02
C LYS A 129 -13.10 -7.80 7.46
N CYS A 130 -11.94 -7.37 7.89
CA CYS A 130 -11.54 -7.41 9.29
C CYS A 130 -12.31 -6.32 10.07
N ARG A 131 -13.16 -6.73 10.98
CA ARG A 131 -14.07 -5.82 11.71
C ARG A 131 -13.37 -4.61 12.34
N ARG A 132 -12.12 -4.78 12.81
CA ARG A 132 -11.35 -3.69 13.42
C ARG A 132 -10.75 -2.71 12.39
N LEU A 133 -10.67 -3.10 11.12
CA LEU A 133 -9.96 -2.36 10.08
C LEU A 133 -10.86 -1.65 9.07
N TRP A 134 -12.17 -1.87 9.08
CA TRP A 134 -13.07 -1.22 8.11
C TRP A 134 -13.11 0.31 8.27
N LYS A 135 -12.87 0.80 9.50
CA LYS A 135 -12.54 2.18 9.85
C LYS A 135 -11.34 2.17 10.78
N ASN A 136 -10.65 3.31 10.87
CA ASN A 136 -9.58 3.46 11.85
C ASN A 136 -10.18 3.86 13.21
N CYS A 137 -10.02 3.01 14.20
CA CYS A 137 -10.48 3.22 15.58
C CYS A 137 -9.31 3.50 16.53
N GLU A 138 -8.09 3.46 16.04
CA GLU A 138 -6.89 3.52 16.88
C GLU A 138 -6.45 4.97 17.10
N ARG A 139 -6.01 5.26 18.33
CA ARG A 139 -5.53 6.60 18.70
C ARG A 139 -4.23 6.95 17.99
N LYS A 140 -3.33 5.99 17.85
CA LYS A 140 -1.99 6.20 17.26
C LYS A 140 -1.83 5.44 15.95
N LEU A 141 -1.11 6.03 15.01
CA LEU A 141 -0.79 5.41 13.72
C LEU A 141 -0.04 4.08 13.88
N ASN A 142 0.88 3.99 14.84
CA ASN A 142 1.61 2.74 15.07
C ASN A 142 0.70 1.62 15.55
N THR A 143 -0.30 1.89 16.37
CA THR A 143 -1.30 0.89 16.79
C THR A 143 -2.12 0.42 15.59
N SER A 144 -2.54 1.34 14.74
CA SER A 144 -3.23 1.01 13.48
C SER A 144 -2.37 0.12 12.58
N LEU A 145 -1.07 0.42 12.45
CA LEU A 145 -0.13 -0.40 11.70
C LEU A 145 -0.02 -1.83 12.26
N GLN A 146 0.05 -2.00 13.58
CA GLN A 146 0.14 -3.32 14.21
C GLN A 146 -1.12 -4.16 13.95
N PHE A 147 -2.30 -3.55 13.92
CA PHE A 147 -3.54 -4.24 13.54
C PHE A 147 -3.55 -4.69 12.08
N VAL A 148 -2.96 -3.92 11.18
CA VAL A 148 -2.77 -4.33 9.78
C VAL A 148 -1.84 -5.54 9.69
N HIS A 149 -0.72 -5.53 10.41
CA HIS A 149 0.21 -6.67 10.49
C HIS A 149 -0.49 -7.92 11.04
N LEU A 150 -1.27 -7.77 12.11
CA LEU A 150 -2.02 -8.89 12.71
C LEU A 150 -3.05 -9.46 11.72
N ALA A 151 -3.75 -8.63 10.97
CA ALA A 151 -4.69 -9.07 9.95
C ALA A 151 -4.01 -9.86 8.83
N PHE A 152 -2.87 -9.39 8.34
CA PHE A 152 -2.08 -10.14 7.35
C PHE A 152 -1.57 -11.47 7.91
N LEU A 153 -1.14 -11.51 9.16
CA LEU A 153 -0.73 -12.76 9.81
C LEU A 153 -1.88 -13.77 9.85
N VAL A 154 -3.08 -13.34 10.21
CA VAL A 154 -4.28 -14.20 10.20
C VAL A 154 -4.57 -14.73 8.79
N LEU A 155 -4.44 -13.88 7.77
CA LEU A 155 -4.62 -14.31 6.37
C LEU A 155 -3.59 -15.35 5.94
N LEU A 156 -2.33 -15.18 6.34
CA LEU A 156 -1.25 -16.12 6.05
C LEU A 156 -1.49 -17.47 6.73
N LEU A 157 -1.88 -17.48 8.01
CA LEU A 157 -2.18 -18.71 8.75
C LEU A 157 -3.38 -19.47 8.19
N ARG A 158 -4.34 -18.78 7.58
CA ARG A 158 -5.49 -19.43 6.93
C ARG A 158 -5.14 -20.05 5.57
N ARG A 159 -4.02 -19.67 4.99
CA ARG A 159 -3.54 -20.20 3.70
C ARG A 159 -2.54 -21.33 3.84
N SER A 160 -1.96 -21.46 5.00
CA SER A 160 -1.08 -22.59 5.35
C SER A 160 -1.89 -23.82 5.76
#